data_d980381334a1583b9388b75542992611
#
_entry.id   d980381334a1583b9388b75542992611
#
_cell.length_a   1.000
_cell.length_b   1.000
_cell.length_c   1.000
_cell.angle_alpha   90.00
_cell.angle_beta   90.00
_cell.angle_gamma   90.00
#
_symmetry.space_group_name_H-M   'P 1'
#
loop_
_entity.id
_entity.type
_entity.pdbx_description
1 polymer ?
#
loop_
_entity_poly.entity_id
_entity_poly.type
_entity_poly.pdbx_seq_one_letter_code
_entity_poly.pdbx_strand_id
1 'polypeptide(L)' 'MKYIKKPVEVEAFKYGYDEVPGWFFNSGMVKDIKDDYCIIGTLEGDMKGNKGDYIIKGLRGELYPCKPDIFEKSYEKV' A
#
# COMPACT_ATOMS: atom_id res chain seq x y z
N MET A 1 26.64 -13.85 8.50
CA MET A 1 26.84 -13.12 7.23
C MET A 1 25.92 -11.91 7.17
N LYS A 2 26.32 -10.90 6.42
CA LYS A 2 25.51 -9.69 6.26
C LYS A 2 24.86 -9.68 4.88
N TYR A 3 23.63 -9.18 4.80
CA TYR A 3 22.90 -9.05 3.54
C TYR A 3 22.35 -7.64 3.41
N ILE A 4 22.25 -7.16 2.19
CA ILE A 4 21.65 -5.87 1.86
C ILE A 4 20.40 -6.15 1.04
N LYS A 5 19.29 -5.52 1.44
CA LYS A 5 18.04 -5.62 0.69
C LYS A 5 18.21 -4.94 -0.67
N LYS A 6 17.86 -5.65 -1.74
CA LYS A 6 17.91 -5.08 -3.08
C LYS A 6 16.91 -3.95 -3.21
N PRO A 7 17.27 -2.85 -3.87
CA PRO A 7 16.30 -1.78 -4.14
C PRO A 7 15.24 -2.28 -5.11
N VAL A 8 13.98 -2.03 -4.77
CA VAL A 8 12.84 -2.46 -5.57
C VAL A 8 11.88 -1.29 -5.70
N GLU A 9 11.49 -0.99 -6.94
CA GLU A 9 10.47 0.02 -7.17
C GLU A 9 9.09 -0.57 -6.88
N VAL A 10 8.27 0.22 -6.20
CA VAL A 10 6.88 -0.14 -5.95
C VAL A 10 5.99 1.03 -6.34
N GLU A 11 4.73 0.74 -6.62
CA GLU A 11 3.74 1.78 -6.82
C GLU A 11 2.98 1.95 -5.52
N ALA A 12 2.64 3.19 -5.19
CA ALA A 12 1.94 3.49 -3.94
C ALA A 12 1.14 4.78 -4.09
N PHE A 13 0.15 4.94 -3.23
CA PHE A 13 -0.57 6.21 -3.13
C PHE A 13 -0.98 6.43 -1.67
N LYS A 14 -1.16 7.69 -1.29
CA LYS A 14 -1.56 8.06 0.06
C LYS A 14 -3.07 8.10 0.14
N TYR A 15 -3.64 7.17 0.90
CA TYR A 15 -5.09 7.01 0.97
C TYR A 15 -5.77 8.26 1.55
N GLY A 16 -6.78 8.73 0.85
CA GLY A 16 -7.53 9.92 1.26
C GLY A 16 -6.94 11.25 0.83
N TYR A 17 -5.74 11.25 0.24
CA TYR A 17 -5.05 12.47 -0.20
C TYR A 17 -4.69 12.44 -1.67
N ASP A 18 -4.11 11.34 -2.14
CA ASP A 18 -3.70 11.23 -3.53
C ASP A 18 -4.84 10.69 -4.39
N GLU A 19 -4.74 10.92 -5.69
CA GLU A 19 -5.65 10.31 -6.65
C GLU A 19 -5.52 8.80 -6.57
N VAL A 20 -6.66 8.11 -6.54
CA VAL A 20 -6.68 6.65 -6.43
C VAL A 20 -6.37 6.03 -7.78
N PRO A 21 -5.29 5.24 -7.88
CA PRO A 21 -4.93 4.63 -9.15
C PRO A 21 -5.87 3.48 -9.52
N GLY A 22 -5.96 3.21 -10.82
CA GLY A 22 -6.83 2.15 -11.33
C GLY A 22 -6.49 0.78 -10.78
N TRP A 23 -5.20 0.51 -10.52
CA TRP A 23 -4.80 -0.80 -10.01
C TRP A 23 -5.39 -1.10 -8.61
N PHE A 24 -5.74 -0.07 -7.86
CA PHE A 24 -6.38 -0.27 -6.56
C PHE A 24 -7.80 -0.85 -6.75
N PHE A 25 -8.58 -0.25 -7.64
CA PHE A 25 -9.93 -0.73 -7.92
C PHE A 25 -9.96 -2.07 -8.63
N ASN A 26 -8.97 -2.33 -9.46
CA ASN A 26 -8.94 -3.52 -10.31
C ASN A 26 -8.30 -4.74 -9.65
N SER A 27 -7.77 -4.59 -8.45
CA SER A 27 -7.03 -5.67 -7.80
C SER A 27 -7.89 -6.86 -7.37
N GLY A 28 -9.16 -6.63 -7.10
CA GLY A 28 -10.02 -7.66 -6.55
C GLY A 28 -9.78 -7.95 -5.07
N MET A 29 -8.81 -7.30 -4.46
CA MET A 29 -8.43 -7.53 -3.07
C MET A 29 -9.05 -6.52 -2.11
N VAL A 30 -9.58 -5.43 -2.62
CA VAL A 30 -10.17 -4.38 -1.80
C VAL A 30 -11.60 -4.76 -1.46
N LYS A 31 -11.87 -4.94 -0.18
CA LYS A 31 -13.17 -5.41 0.30
C LYS A 31 -14.11 -4.29 0.69
N ASP A 32 -13.57 -3.15 1.11
CA ASP A 32 -14.36 -2.00 1.51
C ASP A 32 -13.59 -0.72 1.24
N ILE A 33 -14.30 0.30 0.77
CA ILE A 33 -13.71 1.61 0.46
C ILE A 33 -14.59 2.68 1.10
N LYS A 34 -14.02 3.36 2.09
CA LYS A 34 -14.68 4.47 2.78
C LYS A 34 -13.83 5.73 2.66
N ASP A 35 -14.37 6.88 3.05
CA ASP A 35 -13.64 8.15 2.95
C ASP A 35 -12.40 8.18 3.83
N ASP A 36 -12.47 7.56 5.01
CA ASP A 36 -11.41 7.61 6.01
C ASP A 36 -10.66 6.30 6.19
N TYR A 37 -11.07 5.23 5.53
CA TYR A 37 -10.35 3.95 5.58
C TYR A 37 -10.76 3.02 4.45
N CYS A 38 -9.94 2.00 4.23
CA CYS A 38 -10.27 0.90 3.34
C CYS A 38 -9.89 -0.43 4.01
N ILE A 39 -10.50 -1.52 3.56
CA ILE A 39 -10.16 -2.88 4.00
C ILE A 39 -9.60 -3.64 2.82
N ILE A 40 -8.42 -4.20 3.00
CA ILE A 40 -7.70 -4.94 1.96
C ILE A 40 -7.52 -6.38 2.43
N GLY A 41 -7.90 -7.33 1.58
CA GLY A 41 -7.62 -8.74 1.84
C GLY A 41 -6.17 -9.07 1.51
N THR A 42 -5.45 -9.60 2.48
CA THR A 42 -4.06 -10.01 2.32
C THR A 42 -3.89 -11.47 2.69
N LEU A 43 -2.71 -12.04 2.42
CA LEU A 43 -2.42 -13.41 2.82
C LEU A 43 -2.47 -13.60 4.33
N GLU A 44 -2.28 -12.55 5.09
CA GLU A 44 -2.32 -12.58 6.55
C GLU A 44 -3.69 -12.23 7.10
N GLY A 45 -4.69 -12.09 6.24
CA GLY A 45 -6.04 -11.70 6.62
C GLY A 45 -6.35 -10.28 6.17
N ASP A 46 -7.49 -9.76 6.61
CA ASP A 46 -7.91 -8.41 6.24
C ASP A 46 -7.10 -7.36 6.99
N MET A 47 -6.63 -6.37 6.27
CA MET A 47 -5.89 -5.25 6.85
C MET A 47 -6.62 -3.94 6.57
N LYS A 48 -6.60 -3.05 7.54
CA LYS A 48 -7.25 -1.74 7.43
C LYS A 48 -6.21 -0.68 7.07
N GLY A 49 -6.45 0.05 5.98
CA GLY A 49 -5.67 1.22 5.63
C GLY A 49 -6.44 2.46 5.99
N ASN A 50 -5.90 3.28 6.89
CA ASN A 50 -6.55 4.51 7.32
C ASN A 50 -6.17 5.68 6.41
N LYS A 51 -6.98 6.73 6.44
CA LYS A 51 -6.64 7.97 5.74
C LYS A 51 -5.27 8.45 6.19
N GLY A 52 -4.38 8.74 5.24
CA GLY A 52 -3.00 9.11 5.52
C GLY A 52 -2.01 7.97 5.43
N ASP A 53 -2.48 6.72 5.50
CA ASP A 53 -1.60 5.57 5.26
C ASP A 53 -1.32 5.45 3.78
N TYR A 54 -0.16 4.87 3.43
CA TYR A 54 0.14 4.55 2.04
C TYR A 54 -0.39 3.16 1.72
N ILE A 55 -0.94 3.02 0.53
CA ILE A 55 -1.31 1.70 0.00
C ILE A 55 -0.27 1.34 -1.05
N ILE A 56 0.38 0.23 -0.85
CA ILE A 56 1.49 -0.21 -1.69
C ILE A 56 1.05 -1.37 -2.57
N LYS A 57 1.44 -1.32 -3.83
CA LYS A 57 1.30 -2.46 -4.74
C LYS A 57 2.66 -3.12 -4.85
N GLY A 58 2.75 -4.35 -4.36
CA GLY A 58 3.99 -5.11 -4.39
C GLY A 58 4.29 -5.72 -5.75
N LEU A 59 5.41 -6.41 -5.83
CA LEU A 59 5.92 -6.98 -7.08
C LEU A 59 4.96 -7.99 -7.72
N ARG A 60 4.18 -8.68 -6.92
CA ARG A 60 3.24 -9.69 -7.39
C ARG A 60 1.81 -9.17 -7.51
N GLY A 61 1.63 -7.87 -7.41
CA GLY A 61 0.33 -7.26 -7.46
C GLY A 61 -0.43 -7.28 -6.14
N GLU A 62 0.18 -7.80 -5.08
CA GLU A 62 -0.43 -7.77 -3.75
C GLU A 62 -0.52 -6.33 -3.23
N LEU A 63 -1.59 -6.05 -2.50
CA LEU A 63 -1.79 -4.74 -1.89
C LEU A 63 -1.64 -4.85 -0.39
N TYR A 64 -1.05 -3.82 0.22
CA TYR A 64 -0.97 -3.75 1.68
C TYR A 64 -0.82 -2.31 2.13
N PRO A 65 -1.37 -1.97 3.31
CA PRO A 65 -1.24 -0.63 3.86
C PRO A 65 0.08 -0.49 4.63
N CYS A 66 0.59 0.74 4.67
CA CYS A 66 1.83 1.05 5.37
C CYS A 66 1.67 2.40 6.06
N LYS A 67 2.08 2.49 7.31
CA LYS A 67 2.04 3.74 8.04
C LYS A 67 2.93 4.79 7.37
N PRO A 68 2.50 6.07 7.33
CA PRO A 68 3.25 7.08 6.59
C PRO A 68 4.68 7.29 7.07
N ASP A 69 4.91 7.24 8.39
CA ASP A 69 6.26 7.39 8.92
C ASP A 69 7.18 6.24 8.51
N ILE A 70 6.65 5.03 8.51
CA ILE A 70 7.40 3.84 8.09
C ILE A 70 7.67 3.90 6.58
N PHE A 71 6.66 4.27 5.80
CA PHE A 71 6.80 4.37 4.35
C PHE A 71 7.87 5.40 3.97
N GLU A 72 7.82 6.57 4.58
CA GLU A 72 8.75 7.66 4.26
C GLU A 72 10.20 7.33 4.63
N LYS A 73 10.42 6.47 5.62
CA LYS A 73 11.75 5.99 5.97
C LYS A 73 12.26 4.90 5.04
N SER A 74 11.35 4.14 4.44
CA SER A 74 11.70 2.95 3.63
C SER A 74 11.77 3.24 2.14
N TYR A 75 11.08 4.25 1.65
CA TYR A 75 10.96 4.52 0.22
C TYR A 75 11.23 5.97 -0.10
N GLU A 76 11.81 6.20 -1.28
CA GLU A 76 11.99 7.53 -1.84
C GLU A 76 11.19 7.65 -3.12
N LYS A 77 10.63 8.82 -3.35
CA LYS A 77 9.90 9.10 -4.58
C LYS A 77 10.87 9.25 -5.75
N VAL A 78 10.61 8.55 -6.83
CA VAL A 78 11.42 8.62 -8.04
C VAL A 78 10.79 9.54 -9.07
#